data_e4b9fcdca8d78bd2753939caf5a6d9a7
#
_entry.id   e4b9fcdca8d78bd2753939caf5a6d9a7
#
_cell.length_a   1.000
_cell.length_b   1.000
_cell.length_c   1.000
_cell.angle_alpha   90.00
_cell.angle_beta   90.00
_cell.angle_gamma   90.00
#
_symmetry.space_group_name_H-M   'P 1'
#
loop_
_entity.id
_entity.type
_entity.pdbx_description
1 polymer ?
#
loop_
_entity_poly.entity_id
_entity_poly.type
_entity_poly.pdbx_seq_one_letter_code
_entity_poly.pdbx_strand_id
1 'polypeptide(L)'
;AGGIIAVIGAAGAIYLDMATFLLSALIICFVNTREERSRSQIFDGKAYITNLKEGFSYVRKSHEVCYLMVIVLFMNGILVPLNSLEAPMVDEILHGGAEMLSLLSAALTVGMLLGSVTYPVVKKHMSGKKIMVTACVVVAAFYIGIPLCEPFFVNWLFRYGVVIANSLALGYVVAATGAFLSVASVKYVNQEYLARTSGIMSAASIAAMPVLSFIISGLVSFVTTAQCFIFAGVCALLECIWILKNKGIEGNM
;
A
#
# COMPACT_ATOMS: atom_id res chain seq x y z
N ALA A 1 12.55 3.26 -14.02
CA ALA A 1 12.57 4.73 -14.18
C ALA A 1 14.02 5.26 -14.22
N GLY A 2 14.88 4.97 -13.21
CA GLY A 2 16.24 5.54 -13.12
C GLY A 2 17.11 5.33 -14.36
N GLY A 3 17.14 4.12 -14.94
CA GLY A 3 17.89 3.83 -16.15
C GLY A 3 17.40 4.61 -17.39
N ILE A 4 16.11 4.81 -17.52
CA ILE A 4 15.51 5.61 -18.62
C ILE A 4 15.92 7.08 -18.47
N ILE A 5 15.81 7.62 -17.25
CA ILE A 5 16.20 9.02 -16.96
C ILE A 5 17.70 9.22 -17.22
N ALA A 6 18.56 8.23 -16.92
CA ALA A 6 19.99 8.31 -17.18
C ALA A 6 20.33 8.36 -18.68
N VAL A 7 19.50 7.72 -19.54
CA VAL A 7 19.75 7.66 -20.99
C VAL A 7 19.13 8.83 -21.74
N ILE A 8 17.89 9.21 -21.43
CA ILE A 8 17.13 10.21 -22.20
C ILE A 8 16.83 11.50 -21.42
N GLY A 9 17.33 11.60 -20.18
CA GLY A 9 17.08 12.71 -19.28
C GLY A 9 15.65 12.76 -18.72
N ALA A 10 15.42 13.62 -17.75
CA ALA A 10 14.10 13.76 -17.10
C ALA A 10 13.01 14.22 -18.08
N ALA A 11 13.32 15.15 -18.98
CA ALA A 11 12.39 15.63 -20.00
C ALA A 11 11.99 14.49 -20.97
N GLY A 12 12.95 13.69 -21.41
CA GLY A 12 12.69 12.52 -22.27
C GLY A 12 11.80 11.48 -21.60
N ALA A 13 11.99 11.23 -20.29
CA ALA A 13 11.14 10.34 -19.53
C ALA A 13 9.69 10.83 -19.44
N ILE A 14 9.48 12.15 -19.27
CA ILE A 14 8.14 12.75 -19.28
C ILE A 14 7.46 12.62 -20.65
N TYR A 15 8.18 12.85 -21.75
CA TYR A 15 7.63 12.68 -23.09
C TYR A 15 7.24 11.21 -23.37
N LEU A 16 8.05 10.25 -22.91
CA LEU A 16 7.74 8.84 -23.05
C LEU A 16 6.49 8.46 -22.24
N ASP A 17 6.34 8.99 -21.03
CA ASP A 17 5.14 8.79 -20.22
C ASP A 17 3.90 9.38 -20.89
N MET A 18 3.97 10.61 -21.39
CA MET A 18 2.90 11.23 -22.17
C MET A 18 2.51 10.39 -23.39
N ALA A 19 3.49 9.84 -24.12
CA ALA A 19 3.23 8.98 -25.29
C ALA A 19 2.49 7.70 -24.90
N THR A 20 2.85 7.07 -23.75
CA THR A 20 2.16 5.88 -23.25
C THR A 20 0.71 6.18 -22.84
N PHE A 21 0.44 7.33 -22.22
CA PHE A 21 -0.93 7.76 -21.90
C PHE A 21 -1.76 8.02 -23.16
N LEU A 22 -1.19 8.68 -24.16
CA LEU A 22 -1.89 8.90 -25.45
C LEU A 22 -2.18 7.59 -26.15
N LEU A 23 -1.23 6.66 -26.17
CA LEU A 23 -1.44 5.32 -26.75
C LEU A 23 -2.55 4.56 -26.00
N SER A 24 -2.54 4.61 -24.68
CA SER A 24 -3.58 3.99 -23.85
C SER A 24 -4.96 4.59 -24.14
N ALA A 25 -5.06 5.91 -24.26
CA ALA A 25 -6.29 6.60 -24.61
C ALA A 25 -6.81 6.17 -25.99
N LEU A 26 -5.91 6.07 -26.98
CA LEU A 26 -6.27 5.58 -28.32
C LEU A 26 -6.79 4.14 -28.27
N ILE A 27 -6.12 3.25 -27.54
CA ILE A 27 -6.55 1.84 -27.38
C ILE A 27 -7.96 1.79 -26.76
N ILE A 28 -8.21 2.57 -25.71
CA ILE A 28 -9.51 2.62 -25.02
C ILE A 28 -10.61 3.09 -25.99
N CYS A 29 -10.33 4.04 -26.87
CA CYS A 29 -11.30 4.48 -27.89
C CYS A 29 -11.73 3.36 -28.87
N PHE A 30 -10.86 2.35 -29.09
CA PHE A 30 -11.19 1.19 -29.93
C PHE A 30 -11.87 0.05 -29.15
N VAL A 31 -11.88 0.09 -27.84
CA VAL A 31 -12.57 -0.91 -27.02
C VAL A 31 -14.07 -0.66 -27.06
N ASN A 32 -14.77 -1.45 -27.86
CA ASN A 32 -16.22 -1.41 -27.92
C ASN A 32 -16.80 -2.33 -26.84
N THR A 33 -17.01 -1.79 -25.64
CA THR A 33 -17.75 -2.49 -24.59
C THR A 33 -19.22 -2.52 -24.98
N ARG A 34 -19.76 -3.70 -25.31
CA ARG A 34 -21.20 -3.93 -25.36
C ARG A 34 -21.73 -3.94 -23.92
N GLU A 35 -21.79 -2.78 -23.30
CA GLU A 35 -22.63 -2.64 -22.12
C GLU A 35 -24.07 -2.73 -22.58
N GLU A 36 -24.84 -3.68 -22.04
CA GLU A 36 -26.28 -3.57 -22.06
C GLU A 36 -26.59 -2.21 -21.46
N ARG A 37 -27.07 -1.29 -22.29
CA ARG A 37 -27.50 0.03 -21.86
C ARG A 37 -28.59 -0.16 -20.80
N SER A 38 -28.18 -0.34 -19.57
CA SER A 38 -29.04 -0.02 -18.44
C SER A 38 -29.45 1.42 -18.68
N ARG A 39 -30.74 1.63 -18.92
CA ARG A 39 -31.38 2.92 -19.27
C ARG A 39 -30.59 4.05 -18.63
N SER A 40 -30.16 5.02 -19.41
CA SER A 40 -29.47 6.22 -18.97
C SER A 40 -30.20 6.79 -17.76
N GLN A 41 -29.80 6.38 -16.57
CA GLN A 41 -30.24 7.03 -15.38
C GLN A 41 -29.60 8.42 -15.43
N ILE A 42 -30.41 9.43 -15.72
CA ILE A 42 -30.08 10.83 -15.50
C ILE A 42 -29.36 10.86 -14.16
N PHE A 43 -28.14 11.43 -14.12
CA PHE A 43 -27.33 11.49 -12.90
C PHE A 43 -28.17 12.15 -11.80
N ASP A 44 -28.85 11.35 -11.00
CA ASP A 44 -29.59 11.80 -9.83
C ASP A 44 -28.63 11.83 -8.65
N GLY A 45 -28.18 13.03 -8.29
CA GLY A 45 -27.29 13.25 -7.16
C GLY A 45 -27.88 12.71 -5.83
N LYS A 46 -29.22 12.67 -5.72
CA LYS A 46 -29.88 12.07 -4.55
C LYS A 46 -29.72 10.55 -4.54
N ALA A 47 -29.91 9.91 -5.69
CA ALA A 47 -29.67 8.46 -5.81
C ALA A 47 -28.20 8.10 -5.54
N TYR A 48 -27.25 8.92 -5.98
CA TYR A 48 -25.84 8.73 -5.69
C TYR A 48 -25.53 8.80 -4.19
N ILE A 49 -26.03 9.82 -3.50
CA ILE A 49 -25.86 9.98 -2.05
C ILE A 49 -26.55 8.82 -1.30
N THR A 50 -27.71 8.39 -1.76
CA THR A 50 -28.43 7.25 -1.16
C THR A 50 -27.61 5.97 -1.31
N ASN A 51 -27.08 5.70 -2.48
CA ASN A 51 -26.20 4.55 -2.74
C ASN A 51 -24.93 4.56 -1.87
N LEU A 52 -24.32 5.74 -1.68
CA LEU A 52 -23.18 5.89 -0.75
C LEU A 52 -23.58 5.59 0.69
N LYS A 53 -24.72 6.12 1.15
CA LYS A 53 -25.22 5.85 2.50
C LYS A 53 -25.55 4.39 2.73
N GLU A 54 -26.14 3.73 1.73
CA GLU A 54 -26.42 2.28 1.78
C GLU A 54 -25.13 1.47 1.85
N GLY A 55 -24.12 1.78 1.01
CA GLY A 55 -22.82 1.14 1.06
C GLY A 55 -22.12 1.34 2.40
N PHE A 56 -22.14 2.56 2.95
CA PHE A 56 -21.58 2.84 4.27
C PHE A 56 -22.34 2.11 5.39
N SER A 57 -23.68 2.08 5.32
CA SER A 57 -24.52 1.33 6.26
C SER A 57 -24.23 -0.16 6.20
N TYR A 58 -24.01 -0.72 4.99
CA TYR A 58 -23.63 -2.12 4.80
C TYR A 58 -22.28 -2.43 5.45
N VAL A 59 -21.25 -1.60 5.21
CA VAL A 59 -19.93 -1.74 5.83
C VAL A 59 -20.03 -1.73 7.36
N ARG A 60 -20.83 -0.83 7.92
CA ARG A 60 -21.01 -0.71 9.38
C ARG A 60 -21.77 -1.89 10.00
N LYS A 61 -22.70 -2.50 9.25
CA LYS A 61 -23.52 -3.62 9.72
C LYS A 61 -22.79 -4.97 9.60
N SER A 62 -21.92 -5.13 8.61
CA SER A 62 -21.15 -6.35 8.43
C SER A 62 -19.83 -6.28 9.18
N HIS A 63 -19.70 -7.13 10.21
CA HIS A 63 -18.51 -7.17 11.05
C HIS A 63 -17.25 -7.52 10.23
N GLU A 64 -17.37 -8.46 9.30
CA GLU A 64 -16.27 -8.91 8.45
C GLU A 64 -15.79 -7.80 7.50
N VAL A 65 -16.74 -7.09 6.89
CA VAL A 65 -16.43 -6.00 5.95
C VAL A 65 -15.82 -4.81 6.69
N CYS A 66 -16.37 -4.46 7.86
CA CYS A 66 -15.82 -3.42 8.72
C CYS A 66 -14.39 -3.75 9.17
N TYR A 67 -14.15 -5.00 9.58
CA TYR A 67 -12.83 -5.48 9.97
C TYR A 67 -11.81 -5.38 8.82
N LEU A 68 -12.20 -5.81 7.60
CA LEU A 68 -11.35 -5.67 6.41
C LEU A 68 -11.06 -4.20 6.09
N MET A 69 -12.06 -3.33 6.17
CA MET A 69 -11.88 -1.90 5.92
C MET A 69 -10.89 -1.28 6.90
N VAL A 70 -11.00 -1.61 8.18
CA VAL A 70 -10.07 -1.11 9.22
C VAL A 70 -8.65 -1.55 8.90
N ILE A 71 -8.42 -2.83 8.57
CA ILE A 71 -7.08 -3.33 8.20
C ILE A 71 -6.55 -2.60 6.98
N VAL A 72 -7.34 -2.45 5.92
CA VAL A 72 -6.91 -1.76 4.71
C VAL A 72 -6.50 -0.32 5.00
N LEU A 73 -7.27 0.39 5.83
CA LEU A 73 -6.95 1.77 6.22
C LEU A 73 -5.67 1.86 7.05
N PHE A 74 -5.51 0.97 8.04
CA PHE A 74 -4.30 0.94 8.86
C PHE A 74 -3.06 0.57 8.05
N MET A 75 -3.14 -0.47 7.22
CA MET A 75 -2.03 -0.88 6.35
C MET A 75 -1.60 0.24 5.38
N ASN A 76 -2.57 0.93 4.76
CA ASN A 76 -2.25 2.08 3.91
C ASN A 76 -1.68 3.24 4.73
N GLY A 77 -2.23 3.52 5.91
CA GLY A 77 -1.75 4.57 6.81
C GLY A 77 -0.31 4.37 7.26
N ILE A 78 0.06 3.13 7.60
CA ILE A 78 1.44 2.79 8.01
C ILE A 78 2.44 2.97 6.86
N LEU A 79 2.02 2.85 5.60
CA LEU A 79 2.90 3.07 4.44
C LEU A 79 3.10 4.55 4.10
N VAL A 80 2.29 5.47 4.66
CA VAL A 80 2.40 6.91 4.37
C VAL A 80 3.76 7.50 4.75
N PRO A 81 4.37 7.20 5.92
CA PRO A 81 5.70 7.71 6.25
C PRO A 81 6.76 7.32 5.22
N LEU A 82 6.72 6.09 4.71
CA LEU A 82 7.65 5.68 3.64
C LEU A 82 7.46 6.51 2.38
N ASN A 83 6.21 6.66 1.92
CA ASN A 83 5.92 7.43 0.71
C ASN A 83 6.26 8.93 0.85
N SER A 84 6.11 9.50 2.05
CA SER A 84 6.32 10.94 2.28
C SER A 84 7.76 11.29 2.67
N LEU A 85 8.45 10.37 3.34
CA LEU A 85 9.78 10.60 3.94
C LEU A 85 10.85 9.67 3.36
N GLU A 86 10.61 9.05 2.20
CA GLU A 86 11.58 8.15 1.56
C GLU A 86 12.90 8.88 1.27
N ALA A 87 12.85 10.09 0.70
CA ALA A 87 14.03 10.89 0.40
C ALA A 87 14.75 11.36 1.67
N PRO A 88 14.09 11.97 2.68
CA PRO A 88 14.70 12.27 3.97
C PRO A 88 15.31 11.05 4.67
N MET A 89 14.66 9.89 4.61
CA MET A 89 15.21 8.66 5.19
C MET A 89 16.54 8.26 4.53
N VAL A 90 16.61 8.35 3.22
CA VAL A 90 17.83 8.02 2.48
C VAL A 90 18.96 9.01 2.79
N ASP A 91 18.66 10.29 2.91
CA ASP A 91 19.65 11.33 3.20
C ASP A 91 20.10 11.30 4.66
N GLU A 92 19.15 11.35 5.61
CA GLU A 92 19.42 11.55 7.03
C GLU A 92 19.82 10.25 7.75
N ILE A 93 19.22 9.10 7.42
CA ILE A 93 19.43 7.82 8.14
C ILE A 93 20.40 6.92 7.40
N LEU A 94 20.22 6.80 6.07
CA LEU A 94 21.05 5.92 5.26
C LEU A 94 22.32 6.61 4.76
N HIS A 95 22.45 7.93 4.93
CA HIS A 95 23.57 8.73 4.43
C HIS A 95 23.91 8.41 2.97
N GLY A 96 22.87 8.28 2.14
CA GLY A 96 22.96 7.90 0.74
C GLY A 96 22.42 8.97 -0.18
N GLY A 97 22.69 8.85 -1.48
CA GLY A 97 22.18 9.74 -2.50
C GLY A 97 21.08 9.11 -3.36
N ALA A 98 20.86 9.69 -4.54
CA ALA A 98 19.87 9.21 -5.51
C ALA A 98 20.06 7.72 -5.91
N GLU A 99 21.28 7.21 -5.84
CA GLU A 99 21.58 5.80 -6.09
C GLU A 99 20.94 4.88 -5.05
N MET A 100 21.02 5.26 -3.77
CA MET A 100 20.42 4.52 -2.66
C MET A 100 18.90 4.55 -2.76
N LEU A 101 18.31 5.69 -3.11
CA LEU A 101 16.88 5.83 -3.34
C LEU A 101 16.41 4.91 -4.48
N SER A 102 17.15 4.89 -5.58
CA SER A 102 16.85 4.02 -6.73
C SER A 102 16.97 2.53 -6.37
N LEU A 103 17.97 2.17 -5.57
CA LEU A 103 18.18 0.80 -5.11
C LEU A 103 17.04 0.34 -4.18
N LEU A 104 16.64 1.18 -3.23
CA LEU A 104 15.53 0.93 -2.31
C LEU A 104 14.25 0.68 -3.09
N SER A 105 13.89 1.58 -3.99
CA SER A 105 12.70 1.46 -4.83
C SER A 105 12.74 0.24 -5.75
N ALA A 106 13.91 -0.10 -6.32
CA ALA A 106 14.08 -1.29 -7.15
C ALA A 106 13.92 -2.57 -6.33
N ALA A 107 14.56 -2.65 -5.17
CA ALA A 107 14.45 -3.81 -4.27
C ALA A 107 13.02 -4.01 -3.79
N LEU A 108 12.32 -2.92 -3.42
CA LEU A 108 10.92 -2.94 -3.03
C LEU A 108 10.05 -3.49 -4.17
N THR A 109 10.25 -3.01 -5.40
CA THR A 109 9.50 -3.46 -6.59
C THR A 109 9.73 -4.94 -6.89
N VAL A 110 10.98 -5.41 -6.83
CA VAL A 110 11.30 -6.84 -6.99
C VAL A 110 10.61 -7.67 -5.89
N GLY A 111 10.65 -7.20 -4.65
CA GLY A 111 9.91 -7.82 -3.55
C GLY A 111 8.42 -7.91 -3.84
N MET A 112 7.79 -6.83 -4.33
CA MET A 112 6.38 -6.83 -4.70
C MET A 112 6.04 -7.82 -5.82
N LEU A 113 6.89 -7.93 -6.84
CA LEU A 113 6.73 -8.93 -7.90
C LEU A 113 6.76 -10.35 -7.33
N LEU A 114 7.76 -10.66 -6.50
CA LEU A 114 7.87 -11.97 -5.87
C LEU A 114 6.68 -12.27 -4.96
N GLY A 115 6.23 -11.29 -4.16
CA GLY A 115 5.08 -11.42 -3.27
C GLY A 115 3.78 -11.69 -4.03
N SER A 116 3.53 -10.99 -5.13
CA SER A 116 2.33 -11.17 -5.94
C SER A 116 2.31 -12.53 -6.66
N VAL A 117 3.43 -12.95 -7.24
CA VAL A 117 3.55 -14.24 -7.95
C VAL A 117 3.46 -15.43 -7.00
N THR A 118 4.06 -15.33 -5.82
CA THR A 118 4.08 -16.43 -4.84
C THR A 118 2.84 -16.49 -3.95
N TYR A 119 2.01 -15.43 -3.92
CA TYR A 119 0.82 -15.37 -3.08
C TYR A 119 -0.10 -16.61 -3.16
N PRO A 120 -0.43 -17.16 -4.35
CA PRO A 120 -1.29 -18.34 -4.42
C PRO A 120 -0.71 -19.58 -3.70
N VAL A 121 0.62 -19.71 -3.71
CA VAL A 121 1.35 -20.78 -3.02
C VAL A 121 1.36 -20.54 -1.51
N VAL A 122 1.68 -19.30 -1.10
CA VAL A 122 1.68 -18.89 0.31
C VAL A 122 0.32 -19.10 0.94
N LYS A 123 -0.77 -18.75 0.23
CA LYS A 123 -2.14 -18.91 0.70
C LYS A 123 -2.53 -20.36 0.94
N LYS A 124 -1.94 -21.33 0.22
CA LYS A 124 -2.18 -22.77 0.47
C LYS A 124 -1.59 -23.26 1.79
N HIS A 125 -0.51 -22.63 2.27
CA HIS A 125 0.25 -23.07 3.44
C HIS A 125 0.03 -22.17 4.67
N MET A 126 -0.45 -20.93 4.48
CA MET A 126 -0.64 -19.95 5.55
C MET A 126 -2.08 -19.46 5.59
N SER A 127 -2.65 -19.38 6.80
CA SER A 127 -3.95 -18.73 7.00
C SER A 127 -3.83 -17.23 6.74
N GLY A 128 -4.94 -16.59 6.36
CA GLY A 128 -4.97 -15.15 6.12
C GLY A 128 -4.48 -14.32 7.31
N LYS A 129 -4.81 -14.75 8.53
CA LYS A 129 -4.31 -14.12 9.76
C LYS A 129 -2.80 -14.17 9.87
N LYS A 130 -2.18 -15.33 9.56
CA LYS A 130 -0.71 -15.46 9.57
C LYS A 130 -0.06 -14.56 8.53
N ILE A 131 -0.64 -14.42 7.34
CA ILE A 131 -0.13 -13.51 6.29
C ILE A 131 -0.13 -12.07 6.81
N MET A 132 -1.23 -11.60 7.39
CA MET A 132 -1.34 -10.25 7.94
C MET A 132 -0.38 -10.00 9.10
N VAL A 133 -0.29 -10.95 10.05
CA VAL A 133 0.65 -10.85 11.19
C VAL A 133 2.09 -10.80 10.71
N THR A 134 2.48 -11.66 9.75
CA THR A 134 3.82 -11.63 9.16
C THR A 134 4.10 -10.28 8.49
N ALA A 135 3.12 -9.73 7.78
CA ALA A 135 3.26 -8.42 7.16
C ALA A 135 3.50 -7.32 8.21
N CYS A 136 2.69 -7.26 9.28
CA CYS A 136 2.89 -6.28 10.35
C CYS A 136 4.27 -6.40 11.00
N VAL A 137 4.75 -7.62 11.23
CA VAL A 137 6.08 -7.84 11.83
C VAL A 137 7.20 -7.37 10.89
N VAL A 138 7.12 -7.70 9.59
CA VAL A 138 8.13 -7.27 8.61
C VAL A 138 8.10 -5.76 8.40
N VAL A 139 6.91 -5.15 8.34
CA VAL A 139 6.76 -3.69 8.27
C VAL A 139 7.36 -3.02 9.51
N ALA A 140 7.08 -3.54 10.70
CA ALA A 140 7.67 -3.03 11.94
C ALA A 140 9.20 -3.20 11.96
N ALA A 141 9.71 -4.35 11.51
CA ALA A 141 11.15 -4.59 11.39
C ALA A 141 11.83 -3.62 10.44
N PHE A 142 11.19 -3.27 9.31
CA PHE A 142 11.67 -2.24 8.39
C PHE A 142 11.74 -0.88 9.08
N TYR A 143 10.63 -0.43 9.67
CA TYR A 143 10.53 0.90 10.23
C TYR A 143 11.37 1.12 11.50
N ILE A 144 11.52 0.10 12.32
CA ILE A 144 12.34 0.18 13.54
C ILE A 144 13.78 -0.23 13.23
N GLY A 145 13.97 -1.23 12.39
CA GLY A 145 15.29 -1.80 12.10
C GLY A 145 16.21 -0.85 11.37
N ILE A 146 15.71 -0.11 10.36
CA ILE A 146 16.56 0.84 9.62
C ILE A 146 17.14 1.93 10.53
N PRO A 147 16.34 2.68 11.32
CA PRO A 147 16.91 3.68 12.23
C PRO A 147 17.82 3.08 13.32
N LEU A 148 17.51 1.90 13.85
CA LEU A 148 18.36 1.26 14.87
C LEU A 148 19.69 0.75 14.30
N CYS A 149 19.75 0.42 13.01
CA CYS A 149 20.98 0.00 12.34
C CYS A 149 21.85 1.19 11.88
N GLU A 150 21.38 2.44 11.97
CA GLU A 150 22.12 3.63 11.57
C GLU A 150 23.56 3.68 12.09
N PRO A 151 23.87 3.40 13.39
CA PRO A 151 25.24 3.44 13.90
C PRO A 151 26.19 2.45 13.22
N PHE A 152 25.65 1.39 12.59
CA PHE A 152 26.42 0.34 11.91
C PHE A 152 26.60 0.62 10.42
N PHE A 153 26.00 1.66 9.86
CA PHE A 153 26.04 2.01 8.44
C PHE A 153 27.37 2.62 7.97
N VAL A 154 28.37 2.69 8.84
CA VAL A 154 29.75 3.04 8.49
C VAL A 154 30.30 2.05 7.44
N ASN A 155 29.95 0.76 7.55
CA ASN A 155 30.31 -0.24 6.53
C ASN A 155 29.32 -0.18 5.38
N TRP A 156 29.80 0.25 4.21
CA TRP A 156 28.98 0.39 3.00
C TRP A 156 28.30 -0.93 2.60
N LEU A 157 29.01 -2.06 2.68
CA LEU A 157 28.46 -3.37 2.32
C LEU A 157 27.31 -3.78 3.23
N PHE A 158 27.45 -3.55 4.54
CA PHE A 158 26.40 -3.82 5.51
C PHE A 158 25.18 -2.93 5.25
N ARG A 159 25.38 -1.63 5.01
CA ARG A 159 24.33 -0.66 4.72
C ARG A 159 23.50 -1.07 3.48
N TYR A 160 24.17 -1.34 2.35
CA TYR A 160 23.50 -1.79 1.13
C TYR A 160 22.77 -3.12 1.32
N GLY A 161 23.41 -4.07 2.02
CA GLY A 161 22.80 -5.38 2.32
C GLY A 161 21.53 -5.26 3.15
N VAL A 162 21.54 -4.45 4.20
CA VAL A 162 20.36 -4.19 5.06
C VAL A 162 19.24 -3.53 4.27
N VAL A 163 19.56 -2.51 3.46
CA VAL A 163 18.56 -1.81 2.64
C VAL A 163 17.90 -2.77 1.64
N ILE A 164 18.69 -3.54 0.91
CA ILE A 164 18.17 -4.49 -0.09
C ILE A 164 17.28 -5.55 0.60
N ALA A 165 17.78 -6.18 1.66
CA ALA A 165 17.07 -7.27 2.33
C ALA A 165 15.74 -6.78 2.94
N ASN A 166 15.75 -5.64 3.63
CA ASN A 166 14.54 -5.08 4.23
C ASN A 166 13.54 -4.59 3.19
N SER A 167 14.00 -3.92 2.12
CA SER A 167 13.12 -3.45 1.05
C SER A 167 12.48 -4.59 0.27
N LEU A 168 13.25 -5.64 -0.04
CA LEU A 168 12.71 -6.87 -0.65
C LEU A 168 11.64 -7.52 0.24
N ALA A 169 11.93 -7.66 1.54
CA ALA A 169 10.99 -8.25 2.48
C ALA A 169 9.73 -7.40 2.63
N LEU A 170 9.87 -6.07 2.74
CA LEU A 170 8.74 -5.13 2.80
C LEU A 170 7.88 -5.22 1.54
N GLY A 171 8.47 -5.12 0.35
CA GLY A 171 7.76 -5.23 -0.91
C GLY A 171 7.00 -6.55 -1.02
N TYR A 172 7.64 -7.66 -0.64
CA TYR A 172 7.04 -8.98 -0.66
C TYR A 172 5.77 -9.04 0.19
N VAL A 173 5.84 -8.62 1.45
CA VAL A 173 4.68 -8.71 2.37
C VAL A 173 3.58 -7.73 2.00
N VAL A 174 3.92 -6.53 1.49
CA VAL A 174 2.94 -5.54 1.04
C VAL A 174 2.12 -6.09 -0.13
N ALA A 175 2.76 -6.68 -1.14
CA ALA A 175 2.08 -7.26 -2.29
C ALA A 175 1.27 -8.51 -1.92
N ALA A 176 1.83 -9.41 -1.10
CA ALA A 176 1.12 -10.61 -0.65
C ALA A 176 -0.13 -10.26 0.18
N THR A 177 -0.02 -9.27 1.06
CA THR A 177 -1.16 -8.80 1.87
C THR A 177 -2.19 -8.06 1.02
N GLY A 178 -1.75 -7.22 0.08
CA GLY A 178 -2.64 -6.56 -0.88
C GLY A 178 -3.45 -7.55 -1.70
N ALA A 179 -2.81 -8.61 -2.22
CA ALA A 179 -3.48 -9.70 -2.94
C ALA A 179 -4.48 -10.44 -2.02
N PHE A 180 -4.08 -10.74 -0.77
CA PHE A 180 -4.98 -11.34 0.21
C PHE A 180 -6.22 -10.48 0.48
N LEU A 181 -6.04 -9.18 0.75
CA LEU A 181 -7.14 -8.26 1.04
C LEU A 181 -8.08 -8.09 -0.16
N SER A 182 -7.54 -8.06 -1.39
CA SER A 182 -8.35 -8.01 -2.62
C SER A 182 -9.23 -9.26 -2.76
N VAL A 183 -8.67 -10.45 -2.57
CA VAL A 183 -9.43 -11.71 -2.62
C VAL A 183 -10.45 -11.80 -1.48
N ALA A 184 -10.08 -11.40 -0.27
CA ALA A 184 -10.96 -11.37 0.88
C ALA A 184 -12.16 -10.43 0.66
N SER A 185 -11.92 -9.24 0.08
CA SER A 185 -12.99 -8.29 -0.24
C SER A 185 -14.02 -8.89 -1.18
N VAL A 186 -13.58 -9.59 -2.24
CA VAL A 186 -14.52 -10.27 -3.18
C VAL A 186 -15.27 -11.41 -2.50
N LYS A 187 -14.64 -12.12 -1.57
CA LYS A 187 -15.25 -13.29 -0.90
C LYS A 187 -16.29 -12.90 0.16
N TYR A 188 -16.03 -11.85 0.94
CA TYR A 188 -16.87 -11.49 2.09
C TYR A 188 -17.89 -10.40 1.79
N VAL A 189 -17.73 -9.64 0.71
CA VAL A 189 -18.71 -8.64 0.30
C VAL A 189 -19.73 -9.28 -0.64
N ASN A 190 -21.02 -9.09 -0.36
CA ASN A 190 -22.08 -9.54 -1.27
C ASN A 190 -21.89 -8.88 -2.64
N GLN A 191 -22.06 -9.65 -3.72
CA GLN A 191 -21.84 -9.19 -5.11
C GLN A 191 -22.64 -7.92 -5.44
N GLU A 192 -23.86 -7.79 -4.91
CA GLU A 192 -24.71 -6.62 -5.09
C GLU A 192 -24.08 -5.33 -4.52
N TYR A 193 -23.32 -5.43 -3.42
CA TYR A 193 -22.68 -4.31 -2.74
C TYR A 193 -21.19 -4.18 -3.06
N LEU A 194 -20.61 -5.12 -3.84
CA LEU A 194 -19.17 -5.18 -4.09
C LEU A 194 -18.62 -3.89 -4.69
N ALA A 195 -19.24 -3.38 -5.75
CA ALA A 195 -18.80 -2.15 -6.41
C ALA A 195 -18.89 -0.93 -5.48
N ARG A 196 -19.99 -0.80 -4.72
CA ARG A 196 -20.21 0.30 -3.77
C ARG A 196 -19.23 0.25 -2.62
N THR A 197 -19.02 -0.93 -2.03
CA THR A 197 -18.09 -1.14 -0.91
C THR A 197 -16.64 -0.93 -1.35
N SER A 198 -16.25 -1.48 -2.50
CA SER A 198 -14.90 -1.29 -3.05
C SER A 198 -14.64 0.19 -3.36
N GLY A 199 -15.62 0.91 -3.91
CA GLY A 199 -15.53 2.35 -4.12
C GLY A 199 -15.32 3.14 -2.82
N ILE A 200 -16.07 2.81 -1.76
CA ILE A 200 -15.93 3.44 -0.45
C ILE A 200 -14.55 3.13 0.17
N MET A 201 -14.10 1.87 0.11
CA MET A 201 -12.80 1.46 0.63
C MET A 201 -11.66 2.17 -0.11
N SER A 202 -11.73 2.24 -1.44
CA SER A 202 -10.75 2.95 -2.27
C SER A 202 -10.75 4.45 -1.98
N ALA A 203 -11.92 5.07 -1.93
CA ALA A 203 -12.04 6.50 -1.62
C ALA A 203 -11.49 6.84 -0.24
N ALA A 204 -11.80 6.03 0.78
CA ALA A 204 -11.28 6.21 2.13
C ALA A 204 -9.76 6.05 2.19
N SER A 205 -9.20 5.04 1.52
CA SER A 205 -7.75 4.80 1.45
C SER A 205 -7.03 5.96 0.73
N ILE A 206 -7.55 6.41 -0.40
CA ILE A 206 -6.97 7.52 -1.18
C ILE A 206 -7.06 8.83 -0.39
N ALA A 207 -8.20 9.11 0.27
CA ALA A 207 -8.37 10.33 1.05
C ALA A 207 -7.51 10.35 2.32
N ALA A 208 -7.23 9.20 2.92
CA ALA A 208 -6.38 9.10 4.10
C ALA A 208 -4.92 9.48 3.81
N MET A 209 -4.41 9.17 2.61
CA MET A 209 -2.99 9.44 2.26
C MET A 209 -2.62 10.93 2.33
N PRO A 210 -3.31 11.87 1.66
CA PRO A 210 -2.97 13.30 1.74
C PRO A 210 -3.09 13.86 3.17
N VAL A 211 -4.13 13.43 3.90
CA VAL A 211 -4.35 13.89 5.29
C VAL A 211 -3.20 13.44 6.19
N LEU A 212 -2.82 12.18 6.13
CA LEU A 212 -1.73 11.63 6.93
C LEU A 212 -0.38 12.22 6.47
N SER A 213 -0.14 12.39 5.18
CA SER A 213 1.08 13.03 4.66
C SER A 213 1.21 14.47 5.15
N PHE A 214 0.11 15.22 5.20
CA PHE A 214 0.11 16.57 5.74
C PHE A 214 0.42 16.60 7.24
N ILE A 215 -0.17 15.67 8.01
CA ILE A 215 0.13 15.51 9.44
C ILE A 215 1.60 15.14 9.65
N ILE A 216 2.13 14.19 8.89
CA ILE A 216 3.53 13.76 9.00
C ILE A 216 4.47 14.91 8.63
N SER A 217 4.19 15.65 7.55
CA SER A 217 4.99 16.80 7.16
C SER A 217 5.01 17.91 8.23
N GLY A 218 3.91 18.10 8.95
CA GLY A 218 3.87 18.99 10.11
C GLY A 218 4.65 18.45 11.30
N LEU A 219 4.60 17.15 11.55
CA LEU A 219 5.31 16.51 12.66
C LEU A 219 6.84 16.54 12.48
N VAL A 220 7.34 16.38 11.26
CA VAL A 220 8.79 16.42 10.97
C VAL A 220 9.44 17.75 11.36
N SER A 221 8.66 18.83 11.50
CA SER A 221 9.15 20.10 12.04
C SER A 221 9.51 20.04 13.55
N PHE A 222 9.02 19.02 14.26
CA PHE A 222 9.20 18.86 15.72
C PHE A 222 9.93 17.60 16.09
N VAL A 223 9.95 16.57 15.24
CA VAL A 223 10.56 15.26 15.48
C VAL A 223 11.45 14.87 14.31
N THR A 224 12.46 14.06 14.57
CA THR A 224 13.38 13.58 13.52
C THR A 224 12.71 12.55 12.62
N THR A 225 13.21 12.40 11.39
CA THR A 225 12.77 11.36 10.45
C THR A 225 12.84 9.97 11.09
N ALA A 226 13.90 9.66 11.80
CA ALA A 226 14.06 8.38 12.52
C ALA A 226 12.95 8.14 13.55
N GLN A 227 12.56 9.16 14.32
CA GLN A 227 11.47 9.06 15.29
C GLN A 227 10.12 8.82 14.62
N CYS A 228 9.84 9.48 13.46
CA CYS A 228 8.64 9.21 12.67
C CYS A 228 8.57 7.75 12.21
N PHE A 229 9.70 7.21 11.75
CA PHE A 229 9.78 5.81 11.33
C PHE A 229 9.56 4.85 12.51
N ILE A 230 10.24 5.06 13.64
CA ILE A 230 10.05 4.25 14.84
C ILE A 230 8.59 4.28 15.30
N PHE A 231 7.95 5.46 15.30
CA PHE A 231 6.54 5.58 15.64
C PHE A 231 5.63 4.77 14.70
N ALA A 232 5.86 4.84 13.38
CA ALA A 232 5.13 4.03 12.41
C ALA A 232 5.33 2.52 12.64
N GLY A 233 6.56 2.10 12.99
CA GLY A 233 6.85 0.72 13.36
C GLY A 233 6.12 0.25 14.62
N VAL A 234 6.02 1.11 15.64
CA VAL A 234 5.21 0.84 16.83
C VAL A 234 3.73 0.71 16.48
N CYS A 235 3.21 1.58 15.62
CA CYS A 235 1.82 1.46 15.12
C CYS A 235 1.59 0.12 14.40
N ALA A 236 2.55 -0.35 13.59
CA ALA A 236 2.47 -1.66 12.95
C ALA A 236 2.45 -2.82 13.97
N LEU A 237 3.21 -2.73 15.06
CA LEU A 237 3.15 -3.71 16.15
C LEU A 237 1.83 -3.67 16.90
N LEU A 238 1.25 -2.50 17.11
CA LEU A 238 -0.08 -2.37 17.73
C LEU A 238 -1.15 -2.98 16.85
N GLU A 239 -1.09 -2.77 15.54
CA GLU A 239 -1.96 -3.44 14.57
C GLU A 239 -1.79 -4.96 14.60
N CYS A 240 -0.55 -5.46 14.67
CA CYS A 240 -0.27 -6.88 14.83
C CYS A 240 -0.96 -7.46 16.06
N ILE A 241 -0.85 -6.80 17.23
CA ILE A 241 -1.50 -7.21 18.47
C ILE A 241 -3.02 -7.19 18.33
N TRP A 242 -3.56 -6.18 17.66
CA TRP A 242 -5.00 -6.06 17.42
C TRP A 242 -5.51 -7.21 16.55
N ILE A 243 -4.80 -7.54 15.45
CA ILE A 243 -5.13 -8.67 14.57
C ILE A 243 -5.05 -10.00 15.34
N LEU A 244 -4.05 -10.18 16.21
CA LEU A 244 -3.91 -11.39 17.02
C LEU A 244 -5.06 -11.58 18.01
N LYS A 245 -5.53 -10.50 18.65
CA LYS A 245 -6.62 -10.54 19.63
C LYS A 245 -7.99 -10.72 19.00
N ASN A 246 -8.19 -10.22 17.78
CA ASN A 246 -9.47 -10.35 17.08
C ASN A 246 -9.59 -11.69 16.36
N LYS A 247 -10.70 -12.41 16.60
CA LYS A 247 -11.04 -13.64 15.92
C LYS A 247 -11.69 -13.42 14.53
N GLY A 248 -11.59 -12.22 14.00
CA GLY A 248 -12.44 -11.62 12.97
C GLY A 248 -12.63 -12.36 11.64
N ILE A 249 -11.77 -13.29 11.23
CA ILE A 249 -11.91 -14.00 9.92
C ILE A 249 -11.57 -15.48 10.02
N GLU A 250 -11.29 -16.01 11.20
CA GLU A 250 -10.83 -17.40 11.38
C GLU A 250 -11.92 -18.48 11.21
N GLY A 251 -13.19 -18.12 11.07
CA GLY A 251 -14.28 -19.11 11.06
C GLY A 251 -14.53 -19.81 9.72
N ASN A 252 -13.98 -19.34 8.59
CA ASN A 252 -14.35 -19.83 7.24
C ASN A 252 -13.23 -19.79 6.18
N MET A 253 -11.94 -19.89 6.58
CA MET A 253 -10.85 -19.97 5.60
C MET A 253 -10.06 -21.26 5.72
#